data_1bb65dd61094bc96d3a7699afbcdc335
#
_entry.id   1bb65dd61094bc96d3a7699afbcdc335
#
_cell.length_a   1.000
_cell.length_b   1.000
_cell.length_c   1.000
_cell.angle_alpha   90.00
_cell.angle_beta   90.00
_cell.angle_gamma   90.00
#
_symmetry.space_group_name_H-M   'P 1'
#
loop_
_entity.id
_entity.type
_entity.pdbx_description
1 polymer ?
#
loop_
_entity_poly.entity_id
_entity_poly.type
_entity_poly.pdbx_seq_one_letter_code
_entity_poly.pdbx_strand_id
1 'polypeptide(L)'
;MLPYIPILITLCRLHMDGIEEKYLHTLFTHPELELMCKVVALNLIRNEANLNYAQFLTKESVNKAVSYLKTHDTTLKKIESHFGVSAPIVVAILSVETAFGNYTGYFNTVNILVTQALSLEADIYQQIVNQIPVKERATLTPNQIKTKLKKKSARAYTELKAFLIYAKDQHIDPFSVKGSTEGAIGLPQFLPSNIQKYGSDGNGDNKVDLFQHDDAIASIGSYLKAHKWGEDNNYTKKKKIILKYNNSVYYANTVLELAERLSRYWHKKADSY
;
A
#
# COMPACT_ATOMS: atom_id res chain seq x y z
N MET A 1 8.78 8.37 -26.79
CA MET A 1 9.50 7.09 -26.99
C MET A 1 10.25 6.84 -25.67
N LEU A 2 9.96 5.73 -24.99
CA LEU A 2 10.66 5.37 -23.76
C LEU A 2 12.14 5.09 -24.06
N PRO A 3 13.08 5.41 -23.14
CA PRO A 3 14.50 5.15 -23.35
C PRO A 3 14.72 3.63 -23.45
N TYR A 4 15.13 3.18 -24.64
CA TYR A 4 15.14 1.76 -25.03
C TYR A 4 16.07 0.88 -24.16
N ILE A 5 17.30 1.35 -23.88
CA ILE A 5 18.32 0.55 -23.16
C ILE A 5 17.97 0.26 -21.70
N PRO A 6 17.56 1.24 -20.87
CA PRO A 6 17.19 1.00 -19.47
C PRO A 6 16.01 0.02 -19.30
N ILE A 7 15.04 0.13 -20.20
CA ILE A 7 13.91 -0.79 -20.23
C ILE A 7 14.37 -2.20 -20.54
N LEU A 8 15.25 -2.38 -21.50
CA LEU A 8 15.78 -3.68 -21.89
C LEU A 8 16.52 -4.37 -20.73
N ILE A 9 17.32 -3.64 -19.95
CA ILE A 9 18.01 -4.18 -18.77
C ILE A 9 16.98 -4.65 -17.73
N THR A 10 15.95 -3.85 -17.47
CA THR A 10 14.89 -4.22 -16.52
C THR A 10 14.09 -5.43 -17.00
N LEU A 11 13.78 -5.51 -18.31
CA LEU A 11 13.16 -6.67 -18.95
C LEU A 11 13.99 -7.93 -18.75
N CYS A 12 15.29 -7.88 -19.07
CA CYS A 12 16.19 -9.02 -18.89
C CYS A 12 16.22 -9.50 -17.44
N ARG A 13 16.30 -8.57 -16.48
CA ARG A 13 16.28 -8.93 -15.05
C ARG A 13 14.97 -9.60 -14.63
N LEU A 14 13.82 -9.07 -15.05
CA LEU A 14 12.51 -9.64 -14.74
C LEU A 14 12.35 -11.02 -15.38
N HIS A 15 12.88 -11.19 -16.61
CA HIS A 15 12.89 -12.51 -17.29
C HIS A 15 13.78 -13.51 -16.54
N MET A 16 15.00 -13.12 -16.16
CA MET A 16 15.88 -13.96 -15.33
C MET A 16 15.26 -14.30 -13.98
N ASP A 17 14.41 -13.44 -13.45
CA ASP A 17 13.66 -13.66 -12.22
C ASP A 17 12.38 -14.52 -12.42
N GLY A 18 12.17 -15.08 -13.62
CA GLY A 18 11.14 -16.05 -13.93
C GLY A 18 9.83 -15.49 -14.51
N ILE A 19 9.80 -14.22 -14.92
CA ILE A 19 8.64 -13.68 -15.63
C ILE A 19 8.78 -13.99 -17.12
N GLU A 20 7.70 -14.44 -17.74
CA GLU A 20 7.65 -14.83 -19.15
C GLU A 20 7.99 -13.66 -20.08
N GLU A 21 8.92 -13.87 -21.01
CA GLU A 21 9.40 -12.84 -21.95
C GLU A 21 8.28 -12.20 -22.78
N LYS A 22 7.37 -13.03 -23.30
CA LYS A 22 6.23 -12.55 -24.09
C LYS A 22 5.32 -11.60 -23.29
N TYR A 23 5.06 -11.95 -22.03
CA TYR A 23 4.26 -11.09 -21.14
C TYR A 23 4.97 -9.75 -20.86
N LEU A 24 6.27 -9.79 -20.59
CA LEU A 24 7.08 -8.59 -20.41
C LEU A 24 7.10 -7.72 -21.67
N HIS A 25 7.30 -8.33 -22.85
CA HIS A 25 7.28 -7.60 -24.11
C HIS A 25 5.95 -6.88 -24.31
N THR A 26 4.83 -7.57 -24.12
CA THR A 26 3.48 -6.97 -24.21
C THR A 26 3.31 -5.80 -23.25
N LEU A 27 3.76 -5.95 -22.01
CA LEU A 27 3.66 -4.90 -21.00
C LEU A 27 4.51 -3.67 -21.34
N PHE A 28 5.77 -3.87 -21.72
CA PHE A 28 6.70 -2.75 -21.96
C PHE A 28 6.53 -2.08 -23.33
N THR A 29 5.76 -2.68 -24.24
CA THR A 29 5.32 -2.05 -25.49
C THR A 29 3.90 -1.51 -25.43
N HIS A 30 3.22 -1.66 -24.28
CA HIS A 30 1.84 -1.22 -24.11
C HIS A 30 1.72 0.31 -24.25
N PRO A 31 0.72 0.83 -24.97
CA PRO A 31 0.57 2.27 -25.21
C PRO A 31 0.28 3.07 -23.93
N GLU A 32 -0.29 2.46 -22.90
CA GLU A 32 -0.53 3.10 -21.60
C GLU A 32 0.70 3.13 -20.68
N LEU A 33 1.82 2.50 -21.07
CA LEU A 33 3.05 2.57 -20.29
C LEU A 33 3.68 3.96 -20.43
N GLU A 34 3.64 4.73 -19.35
CA GLU A 34 4.22 6.07 -19.30
C GLU A 34 5.07 6.27 -18.04
N LEU A 35 6.08 7.13 -18.16
CA LEU A 35 6.93 7.48 -17.02
C LEU A 35 6.30 8.60 -16.20
N MET A 36 6.05 8.34 -14.93
CA MET A 36 5.42 9.27 -13.98
C MET A 36 6.46 10.08 -13.19
N CYS A 37 7.45 10.67 -13.89
CA CYS A 37 8.59 11.36 -13.27
C CYS A 37 8.16 12.48 -12.31
N LYS A 38 7.13 13.25 -12.65
CA LYS A 38 6.58 14.31 -11.78
C LYS A 38 6.04 13.75 -10.47
N VAL A 39 5.33 12.63 -10.51
CA VAL A 39 4.77 11.99 -9.31
C VAL A 39 5.89 11.49 -8.41
N VAL A 40 6.91 10.85 -8.98
CA VAL A 40 8.08 10.39 -8.24
C VAL A 40 8.86 11.56 -7.63
N ALA A 41 9.04 12.66 -8.37
CA ALA A 41 9.70 13.87 -7.88
C ALA A 41 8.98 14.49 -6.68
N LEU A 42 7.66 14.67 -6.76
CA LEU A 42 6.85 15.24 -5.67
C LEU A 42 6.84 14.33 -4.45
N ASN A 43 6.87 13.02 -4.66
CA ASN A 43 6.95 12.06 -3.56
C ASN A 43 8.29 12.11 -2.81
N LEU A 44 9.41 12.46 -3.47
CA LEU A 44 10.73 12.60 -2.82
C LEU A 44 10.77 13.71 -1.77
N ILE A 45 9.95 14.75 -1.93
CA ILE A 45 9.91 15.93 -1.08
C ILE A 45 8.73 15.93 -0.12
N ARG A 46 7.85 14.92 -0.20
CA ARG A 46 6.69 14.81 0.69
C ARG A 46 7.14 14.71 2.14
N ASN A 47 6.56 15.56 2.99
CA ASN A 47 6.76 15.54 4.44
C ASN A 47 5.50 15.02 5.12
N GLU A 48 5.59 13.90 5.79
CA GLU A 48 4.48 13.26 6.46
C GLU A 48 3.96 14.04 7.68
N ALA A 49 4.82 14.85 8.31
CA ALA A 49 4.42 15.72 9.41
C ALA A 49 3.33 16.74 9.04
N ASN A 50 3.16 17.00 7.72
CA ASN A 50 2.13 17.91 7.23
C ASN A 50 0.75 17.23 7.02
N LEU A 51 0.64 15.92 7.27
CA LEU A 51 -0.62 15.21 7.12
C LEU A 51 -1.51 15.45 8.34
N ASN A 52 -2.77 15.81 8.11
CA ASN A 52 -3.76 16.03 9.16
C ASN A 52 -4.34 14.70 9.67
N TYR A 53 -3.63 14.03 10.57
CA TYR A 53 -4.12 12.78 11.16
C TYR A 53 -5.31 12.98 12.12
N ALA A 54 -5.52 14.18 12.67
CA ALA A 54 -6.64 14.47 13.57
C ALA A 54 -8.01 14.29 12.88
N GLN A 55 -8.08 14.42 11.56
CA GLN A 55 -9.31 14.19 10.79
C GLN A 55 -9.92 12.81 11.00
N PHE A 56 -9.10 11.77 11.26
CA PHE A 56 -9.58 10.40 11.48
C PHE A 56 -10.18 10.17 12.87
N LEU A 57 -9.97 11.10 13.79
CA LEU A 57 -10.45 11.04 15.16
C LEU A 57 -11.68 11.92 15.43
N THR A 58 -12.20 12.59 14.40
CA THR A 58 -13.43 13.39 14.51
C THR A 58 -14.65 12.50 14.77
N LYS A 59 -15.70 13.07 15.36
CA LYS A 59 -16.96 12.35 15.62
C LYS A 59 -17.53 11.74 14.33
N GLU A 60 -17.42 12.45 13.21
CA GLU A 60 -17.90 11.98 11.90
C GLU A 60 -17.10 10.76 11.44
N SER A 61 -15.77 10.81 11.49
CA SER A 61 -14.90 9.70 11.09
C SER A 61 -15.11 8.46 11.98
N VAL A 62 -15.25 8.65 13.29
CA VAL A 62 -15.58 7.56 14.23
C VAL A 62 -16.95 6.96 13.92
N ASN A 63 -17.96 7.76 13.62
CA ASN A 63 -19.28 7.24 13.26
C ASN A 63 -19.26 6.43 11.95
N LYS A 64 -18.49 6.85 10.94
CA LYS A 64 -18.28 6.06 9.71
C LYS A 64 -17.61 4.72 10.03
N ALA A 65 -16.62 4.73 10.90
CA ALA A 65 -15.93 3.49 11.32
C ALA A 65 -16.86 2.55 12.12
N VAL A 66 -17.72 3.09 12.98
CA VAL A 66 -18.75 2.31 13.69
C VAL A 66 -19.77 1.74 12.71
N SER A 67 -20.18 2.50 11.70
CA SER A 67 -21.07 1.97 10.65
C SER A 67 -20.40 0.82 9.89
N TYR A 68 -19.12 0.96 9.53
CA TYR A 68 -18.35 -0.09 8.87
C TYR A 68 -18.24 -1.37 9.73
N LEU A 69 -17.98 -1.25 11.04
CA LEU A 69 -18.01 -2.38 11.97
C LEU A 69 -19.35 -3.14 11.91
N LYS A 70 -20.46 -2.41 11.82
CA LYS A 70 -21.80 -3.02 11.74
C LYS A 70 -22.07 -3.70 10.41
N THR A 71 -21.67 -3.06 9.31
CA THR A 71 -21.90 -3.57 7.95
C THR A 71 -21.12 -4.85 7.69
N HIS A 72 -19.87 -4.92 8.19
CA HIS A 72 -18.97 -6.07 7.98
C HIS A 72 -18.83 -6.97 9.21
N ASP A 73 -19.82 -6.97 10.10
CA ASP A 73 -19.84 -7.71 11.37
C ASP A 73 -19.46 -9.19 11.21
N THR A 74 -20.08 -9.85 10.24
CA THR A 74 -19.85 -11.29 9.99
C THR A 74 -18.41 -11.59 9.60
N THR A 75 -17.86 -10.86 8.64
CA THR A 75 -16.48 -11.03 8.18
C THR A 75 -15.50 -10.69 9.28
N LEU A 76 -15.73 -9.58 9.99
CA LEU A 76 -14.87 -9.15 11.10
C LEU A 76 -14.83 -10.18 12.23
N LYS A 77 -15.95 -10.78 12.61
CA LYS A 77 -16.01 -11.88 13.61
C LYS A 77 -15.26 -13.13 13.15
N LYS A 78 -15.39 -13.50 11.85
CA LYS A 78 -14.60 -14.60 11.28
C LYS A 78 -13.10 -14.33 11.41
N ILE A 79 -12.66 -13.10 11.12
CA ILE A 79 -11.24 -12.71 11.21
C ILE A 79 -10.74 -12.69 12.65
N GLU A 80 -11.52 -12.20 13.61
CA GLU A 80 -11.18 -12.29 15.04
C GLU A 80 -10.97 -13.74 15.45
N SER A 81 -11.90 -14.62 15.11
CA SER A 81 -11.81 -16.04 15.44
C SER A 81 -10.62 -16.73 14.76
N HIS A 82 -10.35 -16.44 13.48
CA HIS A 82 -9.33 -17.11 12.69
C HIS A 82 -7.91 -16.61 12.98
N PHE A 83 -7.73 -15.29 13.08
CA PHE A 83 -6.41 -14.67 13.23
C PHE A 83 -6.09 -14.22 14.66
N GLY A 84 -7.08 -14.13 15.54
CA GLY A 84 -6.91 -13.55 16.89
C GLY A 84 -6.62 -12.05 16.84
N VAL A 85 -7.17 -11.37 15.84
CA VAL A 85 -6.98 -9.92 15.60
C VAL A 85 -8.32 -9.24 15.73
N SER A 86 -8.46 -8.31 16.70
CA SER A 86 -9.75 -7.65 16.97
C SER A 86 -10.24 -6.80 15.79
N ALA A 87 -11.55 -6.81 15.56
CA ALA A 87 -12.20 -6.02 14.52
C ALA A 87 -11.87 -4.51 14.59
N PRO A 88 -11.83 -3.85 15.76
CA PRO A 88 -11.49 -2.45 15.89
C PRO A 88 -10.17 -2.05 15.25
N ILE A 89 -9.10 -2.85 15.37
CA ILE A 89 -7.81 -2.48 14.77
C ILE A 89 -7.82 -2.60 13.25
N VAL A 90 -8.50 -3.63 12.71
CA VAL A 90 -8.65 -3.80 11.27
C VAL A 90 -9.41 -2.63 10.66
N VAL A 91 -10.52 -2.23 11.30
CA VAL A 91 -11.35 -1.10 10.85
C VAL A 91 -10.61 0.23 10.99
N ALA A 92 -9.80 0.41 12.04
CA ALA A 92 -8.99 1.61 12.20
C ALA A 92 -7.95 1.75 11.07
N ILE A 93 -7.29 0.65 10.68
CA ILE A 93 -6.36 0.64 9.54
C ILE A 93 -7.10 1.02 8.26
N LEU A 94 -8.20 0.37 7.91
CA LEU A 94 -8.98 0.67 6.70
C LEU A 94 -9.51 2.10 6.66
N SER A 95 -9.86 2.65 7.82
CA SER A 95 -10.27 4.05 7.95
C SER A 95 -9.14 5.02 7.56
N VAL A 96 -7.94 4.78 8.09
CA VAL A 96 -6.79 5.68 7.89
C VAL A 96 -6.18 5.53 6.51
N GLU A 97 -6.13 4.30 5.97
CA GLU A 97 -5.53 4.04 4.66
C GLU A 97 -6.35 4.61 3.51
N THR A 98 -7.64 4.31 3.47
CA THR A 98 -8.44 4.59 2.28
C THR A 98 -9.83 5.15 2.56
N ALA A 99 -10.13 5.51 3.82
CA ALA A 99 -11.49 5.85 4.22
C ALA A 99 -12.50 4.77 3.71
N PHE A 100 -12.16 3.50 3.96
CA PHE A 100 -12.98 2.34 3.57
C PHE A 100 -13.13 2.16 2.05
N GLY A 101 -12.09 2.45 1.28
CA GLY A 101 -12.06 2.28 -0.17
C GLY A 101 -12.44 3.54 -0.97
N ASN A 102 -12.77 4.66 -0.31
CA ASN A 102 -13.08 5.91 -1.02
C ASN A 102 -11.85 6.50 -1.73
N TYR A 103 -10.61 6.18 -1.28
CA TYR A 103 -9.37 6.73 -1.81
C TYR A 103 -8.29 5.66 -1.92
N THR A 104 -8.41 4.73 -2.85
CA THR A 104 -7.46 3.61 -3.03
C THR A 104 -6.23 3.98 -3.85
N GLY A 105 -6.15 5.23 -4.35
CA GLY A 105 -5.09 5.74 -5.20
C GLY A 105 -5.57 6.11 -6.60
N TYR A 106 -4.81 6.97 -7.27
CA TYR A 106 -5.19 7.54 -8.57
C TYR A 106 -4.19 7.18 -9.69
N PHE A 107 -3.02 6.67 -9.32
CA PHE A 107 -1.93 6.46 -10.26
C PHE A 107 -1.92 5.01 -10.74
N ASN A 108 -1.65 4.83 -12.02
CA ASN A 108 -1.43 3.50 -12.56
C ASN A 108 -0.23 2.85 -11.85
N THR A 109 -0.49 1.72 -11.18
CA THR A 109 0.49 1.07 -10.29
C THR A 109 1.74 0.61 -11.06
N VAL A 110 1.56 0.03 -12.25
CA VAL A 110 2.70 -0.42 -13.06
C VAL A 110 3.56 0.76 -13.49
N ASN A 111 2.95 1.88 -13.90
CA ASN A 111 3.68 3.08 -14.32
C ASN A 111 4.50 3.70 -13.19
N ILE A 112 3.95 3.76 -11.98
CA ILE A 112 4.68 4.21 -10.78
C ILE A 112 5.86 3.30 -10.49
N LEU A 113 5.63 1.99 -10.45
CA LEU A 113 6.67 1.02 -10.10
C LEU A 113 7.77 0.96 -11.16
N VAL A 114 7.42 0.99 -12.45
CA VAL A 114 8.40 1.07 -13.55
C VAL A 114 9.22 2.35 -13.45
N THR A 115 8.57 3.51 -13.26
CA THR A 115 9.28 4.79 -13.15
C THR A 115 10.25 4.80 -11.97
N GLN A 116 9.82 4.32 -10.81
CA GLN A 116 10.69 4.24 -9.65
C GLN A 116 11.83 3.23 -9.84
N ALA A 117 11.58 2.07 -10.44
CA ALA A 117 12.61 1.07 -10.72
C ALA A 117 13.71 1.64 -11.64
N LEU A 118 13.32 2.41 -12.64
CA LEU A 118 14.21 3.05 -13.61
C LEU A 118 14.80 4.39 -13.15
N SER A 119 14.48 4.86 -11.95
CA SER A 119 14.79 6.23 -11.50
C SER A 119 16.28 6.58 -11.34
N LEU A 120 17.19 5.60 -11.48
CA LEU A 120 18.63 5.80 -11.48
C LEU A 120 19.25 5.86 -12.88
N GLU A 121 18.47 5.52 -13.91
CA GLU A 121 18.92 5.68 -15.29
C GLU A 121 19.07 7.16 -15.63
N ALA A 122 20.16 7.52 -16.33
CA ALA A 122 20.61 8.91 -16.45
C ALA A 122 19.51 9.87 -16.92
N ASP A 123 18.81 9.52 -17.98
CA ASP A 123 17.76 10.35 -18.58
C ASP A 123 16.52 10.47 -17.67
N ILE A 124 16.12 9.36 -17.02
CA ILE A 124 14.96 9.33 -16.12
C ILE A 124 15.29 10.07 -14.83
N TYR A 125 16.50 9.86 -14.30
CA TYR A 125 17.00 10.62 -13.15
C TYR A 125 16.92 12.13 -13.41
N GLN A 126 17.43 12.59 -14.55
CA GLN A 126 17.40 14.00 -14.91
C GLN A 126 15.98 14.54 -15.07
N GLN A 127 15.09 13.77 -15.70
CA GLN A 127 13.68 14.14 -15.78
C GLN A 127 13.04 14.28 -14.39
N ILE A 128 13.27 13.33 -13.48
CA ILE A 128 12.75 13.41 -12.10
C ILE A 128 13.31 14.64 -11.38
N VAL A 129 14.62 14.89 -11.44
CA VAL A 129 15.25 16.06 -10.79
C VAL A 129 14.68 17.37 -11.32
N ASN A 130 14.45 17.48 -12.62
CA ASN A 130 13.88 18.67 -13.25
C ASN A 130 12.42 18.92 -12.81
N GLN A 131 11.69 17.90 -12.40
CA GLN A 131 10.32 18.00 -11.89
C GLN A 131 10.25 18.36 -10.40
N ILE A 132 11.36 18.33 -9.66
CA ILE A 132 11.38 18.83 -8.27
C ILE A 132 11.23 20.36 -8.32
N PRO A 133 10.24 20.95 -7.62
CA PRO A 133 10.07 22.38 -7.58
C PRO A 133 11.36 23.10 -7.13
N VAL A 134 11.64 24.27 -7.70
CA VAL A 134 12.93 24.96 -7.52
C VAL A 134 13.24 25.24 -6.05
N LYS A 135 12.23 25.62 -5.26
CA LYS A 135 12.39 25.91 -3.84
C LYS A 135 12.86 24.69 -3.05
N GLU A 136 12.24 23.55 -3.26
CA GLU A 136 12.55 22.30 -2.57
C GLU A 136 13.85 21.71 -3.11
N ARG A 137 14.11 21.82 -4.40
CA ARG A 137 15.36 21.37 -5.03
C ARG A 137 16.57 22.13 -4.48
N ALA A 138 16.43 23.42 -4.17
CA ALA A 138 17.50 24.22 -3.56
C ALA A 138 17.89 23.74 -2.15
N THR A 139 17.00 23.01 -1.45
CA THR A 139 17.26 22.46 -0.11
C THR A 139 17.89 21.07 -0.12
N LEU A 140 17.98 20.43 -1.30
CA LEU A 140 18.47 19.06 -1.45
C LEU A 140 19.77 19.03 -2.23
N THR A 141 20.79 18.35 -1.70
CA THR A 141 21.99 18.08 -2.48
C THR A 141 21.74 16.97 -3.52
N PRO A 142 22.47 16.96 -4.65
CA PRO A 142 22.39 15.88 -5.64
C PRO A 142 22.59 14.49 -5.03
N ASN A 143 23.49 14.38 -4.04
CA ASN A 143 23.77 13.12 -3.34
C ASN A 143 22.57 12.67 -2.47
N GLN A 144 21.87 13.60 -1.83
CA GLN A 144 20.64 13.28 -1.08
C GLN A 144 19.52 12.77 -2.00
N ILE A 145 19.34 13.42 -3.15
CA ILE A 145 18.36 12.99 -4.16
C ILE A 145 18.72 11.58 -4.65
N LYS A 146 19.97 11.37 -5.06
CA LYS A 146 20.45 10.07 -5.55
C LYS A 146 20.29 8.95 -4.51
N THR A 147 20.59 9.24 -3.24
CA THR A 147 20.44 8.27 -2.14
C THR A 147 18.98 7.88 -1.91
N LYS A 148 18.07 8.86 -1.92
CA LYS A 148 16.63 8.59 -1.81
C LYS A 148 16.12 7.74 -2.99
N LEU A 149 16.51 8.11 -4.22
CA LEU A 149 16.10 7.35 -5.42
C LEU A 149 16.70 5.95 -5.43
N LYS A 150 17.94 5.75 -4.96
CA LYS A 150 18.56 4.42 -4.87
C LYS A 150 17.74 3.46 -3.99
N LYS A 151 17.26 3.93 -2.82
CA LYS A 151 16.40 3.14 -1.93
C LYS A 151 15.05 2.84 -2.59
N LYS A 152 14.45 3.84 -3.25
CA LYS A 152 13.16 3.68 -3.95
C LYS A 152 13.27 2.73 -5.14
N SER A 153 14.30 2.86 -5.97
CA SER A 153 14.51 2.02 -7.15
C SER A 153 14.66 0.54 -6.77
N ALA A 154 15.50 0.25 -5.77
CA ALA A 154 15.70 -1.13 -5.32
C ALA A 154 14.40 -1.76 -4.79
N ARG A 155 13.62 -1.02 -3.98
CA ARG A 155 12.32 -1.46 -3.52
C ARG A 155 11.34 -1.63 -4.67
N ALA A 156 11.23 -0.63 -5.53
CA ALA A 156 10.27 -0.62 -6.63
C ALA A 156 10.49 -1.77 -7.62
N TYR A 157 11.70 -2.20 -7.86
CA TYR A 157 11.98 -3.40 -8.65
C TYR A 157 11.35 -4.66 -8.01
N THR A 158 11.52 -4.82 -6.70
CA THR A 158 10.91 -5.95 -5.95
C THR A 158 9.38 -5.89 -6.01
N GLU A 159 8.82 -4.69 -5.83
CA GLU A 159 7.37 -4.50 -5.87
C GLU A 159 6.81 -4.66 -7.29
N LEU A 160 7.52 -4.20 -8.32
CA LEU A 160 7.14 -4.42 -9.72
C LEU A 160 7.06 -5.90 -10.05
N LYS A 161 8.10 -6.66 -9.68
CA LYS A 161 8.12 -8.11 -9.89
C LYS A 161 6.92 -8.78 -9.20
N ALA A 162 6.68 -8.44 -7.92
CA ALA A 162 5.57 -8.99 -7.15
C ALA A 162 4.20 -8.60 -7.76
N PHE A 163 4.07 -7.37 -8.24
CA PHE A 163 2.87 -6.88 -8.89
C PHE A 163 2.56 -7.62 -10.20
N LEU A 164 3.57 -7.83 -11.04
CA LEU A 164 3.40 -8.54 -12.31
C LEU A 164 3.01 -10.01 -12.11
N ILE A 165 3.59 -10.67 -11.10
CA ILE A 165 3.21 -12.03 -10.72
C ILE A 165 1.76 -12.04 -10.23
N TYR A 166 1.40 -11.16 -9.30
CA TYR A 166 0.03 -11.03 -8.79
C TYR A 166 -0.99 -10.79 -9.91
N ALA A 167 -0.71 -9.83 -10.80
CA ALA A 167 -1.61 -9.50 -11.91
C ALA A 167 -1.80 -10.69 -12.86
N LYS A 168 -0.72 -11.42 -13.17
CA LYS A 168 -0.75 -12.63 -13.99
C LYS A 168 -1.58 -13.73 -13.33
N ASP A 169 -1.32 -14.03 -12.06
CA ASP A 169 -1.98 -15.12 -11.33
C ASP A 169 -3.49 -14.86 -11.13
N GLN A 170 -3.86 -13.59 -10.93
CA GLN A 170 -5.25 -13.18 -10.76
C GLN A 170 -5.95 -12.84 -12.10
N HIS A 171 -5.25 -12.98 -13.24
CA HIS A 171 -5.77 -12.60 -14.57
C HIS A 171 -6.25 -11.15 -14.66
N ILE A 172 -5.53 -10.23 -13.99
CA ILE A 172 -5.83 -8.80 -13.95
C ILE A 172 -4.97 -8.10 -15.01
N ASP A 173 -5.57 -7.16 -15.75
CA ASP A 173 -4.80 -6.23 -16.58
C ASP A 173 -3.97 -5.30 -15.68
N PRO A 174 -2.62 -5.31 -15.78
CA PRO A 174 -1.76 -4.47 -14.94
C PRO A 174 -2.05 -2.97 -15.07
N PHE A 175 -2.55 -2.51 -16.22
CA PHE A 175 -2.87 -1.11 -16.45
C PHE A 175 -4.22 -0.69 -15.85
N SER A 176 -5.09 -1.63 -15.50
CA SER A 176 -6.36 -1.35 -14.83
C SER A 176 -6.21 -0.99 -13.34
N VAL A 177 -5.10 -1.41 -12.71
CA VAL A 177 -4.90 -1.28 -11.25
C VAL A 177 -4.38 0.10 -10.88
N LYS A 178 -5.17 0.85 -10.13
CA LYS A 178 -4.77 2.13 -9.55
C LYS A 178 -4.26 1.95 -8.12
N GLY A 179 -3.27 2.76 -7.77
CA GLY A 179 -2.64 2.71 -6.45
C GLY A 179 -2.06 4.06 -6.01
N SER A 180 -1.30 4.01 -4.94
CA SER A 180 -0.63 5.20 -4.37
C SER A 180 0.62 5.60 -5.14
N THR A 181 1.20 6.74 -4.76
CA THR A 181 2.50 7.22 -5.27
C THR A 181 3.69 6.30 -4.92
N GLU A 182 3.48 5.31 -4.06
CA GLU A 182 4.46 4.28 -3.69
C GLU A 182 4.16 2.92 -4.32
N GLY A 183 3.07 2.80 -5.10
CA GLY A 183 2.63 1.55 -5.71
C GLY A 183 1.86 0.62 -4.74
N ALA A 184 1.36 1.15 -3.64
CA ALA A 184 0.46 0.42 -2.75
C ALA A 184 -0.95 0.37 -3.33
N ILE A 185 -1.66 -0.77 -3.19
CA ILE A 185 -2.95 -1.03 -3.84
C ILE A 185 -4.03 -1.52 -2.89
N GLY A 186 -5.27 -1.33 -3.31
CA GLY A 186 -6.47 -1.79 -2.63
C GLY A 186 -6.82 -1.03 -1.35
N LEU A 187 -7.85 -1.49 -0.66
CA LEU A 187 -8.33 -0.90 0.59
C LEU A 187 -7.26 -0.87 1.70
N PRO A 188 -6.44 -1.93 1.86
CA PRO A 188 -5.42 -1.98 2.91
C PRO A 188 -4.12 -1.28 2.51
N GLN A 189 -4.01 -0.73 1.30
CA GLN A 189 -2.80 -0.10 0.77
C GLN A 189 -1.55 -0.98 0.92
N PHE A 190 -1.68 -2.26 0.57
CA PHE A 190 -0.55 -3.18 0.56
C PHE A 190 0.38 -2.89 -0.61
N LEU A 191 1.68 -2.93 -0.34
CA LEU A 191 2.65 -3.12 -1.40
C LEU A 191 2.47 -4.51 -2.02
N PRO A 192 2.70 -4.68 -3.33
CA PRO A 192 2.47 -5.95 -4.02
C PRO A 192 3.16 -7.16 -3.36
N SER A 193 4.36 -7.01 -2.84
CA SER A 193 5.06 -8.08 -2.11
C SER A 193 4.36 -8.51 -0.82
N ASN A 194 3.55 -7.64 -0.22
CA ASN A 194 2.74 -7.99 0.94
C ASN A 194 1.51 -8.80 0.56
N ILE A 195 1.00 -8.66 -0.67
CA ILE A 195 -0.12 -9.49 -1.15
C ILE A 195 0.31 -10.95 -1.22
N GLN A 196 1.49 -11.22 -1.78
CA GLN A 196 2.04 -12.58 -1.85
C GLN A 196 2.24 -13.22 -0.48
N LYS A 197 2.56 -12.42 0.55
CA LYS A 197 2.88 -12.92 1.90
C LYS A 197 1.68 -13.01 2.82
N TYR A 198 0.76 -12.08 2.70
CA TYR A 198 -0.31 -11.85 3.67
C TYR A 198 -1.70 -11.75 3.04
N GLY A 199 -1.79 -11.75 1.71
CA GLY A 199 -3.07 -11.77 1.02
C GLY A 199 -3.89 -12.97 1.48
N SER A 200 -5.17 -12.74 1.75
CA SER A 200 -6.08 -13.78 2.24
C SER A 200 -7.44 -13.60 1.59
N ASP A 201 -7.96 -14.69 1.04
CA ASP A 201 -9.31 -14.78 0.53
C ASP A 201 -10.30 -14.75 1.72
N GLY A 202 -11.05 -13.69 1.83
CA GLY A 202 -12.00 -13.47 2.92
C GLY A 202 -13.42 -13.91 2.58
N ASN A 203 -13.78 -13.91 1.30
CA ASN A 203 -15.09 -14.24 0.79
C ASN A 203 -15.22 -15.72 0.35
N GLY A 204 -14.12 -16.43 0.12
CA GLY A 204 -14.08 -17.84 -0.24
C GLY A 204 -14.20 -18.12 -1.74
N ASP A 205 -13.87 -17.13 -2.59
CA ASP A 205 -13.94 -17.29 -4.05
C ASP A 205 -12.64 -17.81 -4.69
N ASN A 206 -11.63 -18.15 -3.88
CA ASN A 206 -10.29 -18.60 -4.25
C ASN A 206 -9.44 -17.54 -4.95
N LYS A 207 -9.75 -16.27 -4.74
CA LYS A 207 -8.97 -15.14 -5.23
C LYS A 207 -8.59 -14.24 -4.06
N VAL A 208 -7.63 -13.35 -4.30
CA VAL A 208 -7.30 -12.28 -3.37
C VAL A 208 -7.42 -10.96 -4.11
N ASP A 209 -8.57 -10.30 -3.93
CA ASP A 209 -8.82 -8.98 -4.48
C ASP A 209 -8.87 -7.93 -3.37
N LEU A 210 -7.80 -7.17 -3.21
CA LEU A 210 -7.70 -6.15 -2.16
C LEU A 210 -8.65 -4.94 -2.35
N PHE A 211 -9.40 -4.89 -3.46
CA PHE A 211 -10.49 -3.94 -3.66
C PHE A 211 -11.83 -4.48 -3.15
N GLN A 212 -11.90 -5.77 -2.78
CA GLN A 212 -13.03 -6.37 -2.08
C GLN A 212 -12.84 -6.24 -0.56
N HIS A 213 -13.90 -5.86 0.13
CA HIS A 213 -13.84 -5.60 1.58
C HIS A 213 -13.44 -6.83 2.38
N ASP A 214 -13.99 -7.99 2.05
CA ASP A 214 -13.76 -9.22 2.81
C ASP A 214 -12.29 -9.67 2.70
N ASP A 215 -11.69 -9.59 1.51
CA ASP A 215 -10.28 -9.92 1.29
C ASP A 215 -9.34 -8.89 1.93
N ALA A 216 -9.69 -7.61 1.86
CA ALA A 216 -8.93 -6.56 2.51
C ALA A 216 -8.92 -6.74 4.05
N ILE A 217 -10.08 -7.04 4.64
CA ILE A 217 -10.23 -7.34 6.08
C ILE A 217 -9.39 -8.57 6.44
N ALA A 218 -9.52 -9.66 5.68
CA ALA A 218 -8.79 -10.91 5.91
C ALA A 218 -7.27 -10.71 5.78
N SER A 219 -6.84 -9.98 4.76
CA SER A 219 -5.42 -9.69 4.51
C SER A 219 -4.79 -8.85 5.62
N ILE A 220 -5.50 -7.85 6.17
CA ILE A 220 -5.03 -7.10 7.34
C ILE A 220 -4.92 -8.03 8.57
N GLY A 221 -5.91 -8.90 8.79
CA GLY A 221 -5.86 -9.90 9.86
C GLY A 221 -4.66 -10.81 9.75
N SER A 222 -4.41 -11.36 8.55
CA SER A 222 -3.26 -12.18 8.22
C SER A 222 -1.92 -11.45 8.47
N TYR A 223 -1.81 -10.19 7.99
CA TYR A 223 -0.62 -9.36 8.23
C TYR A 223 -0.34 -9.16 9.71
N LEU A 224 -1.34 -8.75 10.48
CA LEU A 224 -1.19 -8.47 11.91
C LEU A 224 -0.85 -9.73 12.69
N LYS A 225 -1.48 -10.88 12.41
CA LYS A 225 -1.13 -12.18 13.00
C LYS A 225 0.32 -12.57 12.71
N ALA A 226 0.75 -12.46 11.44
CA ALA A 226 2.13 -12.76 11.05
C ALA A 226 3.16 -11.89 11.79
N HIS A 227 2.78 -10.67 12.17
CA HIS A 227 3.59 -9.76 12.98
C HIS A 227 3.36 -9.90 14.50
N LYS A 228 2.70 -11.01 14.92
CA LYS A 228 2.49 -11.36 16.35
C LYS A 228 1.62 -10.34 17.09
N TRP A 229 0.59 -9.80 16.41
CA TRP A 229 -0.47 -9.08 17.07
C TRP A 229 -1.19 -10.00 18.05
N GLY A 230 -1.51 -9.51 19.23
CA GLY A 230 -2.32 -10.21 20.23
C GLY A 230 -2.96 -9.20 21.17
N GLU A 231 -4.11 -9.52 21.71
CA GLU A 231 -4.84 -8.64 22.61
C GLU A 231 -4.06 -8.33 23.90
N ASP A 232 -3.29 -9.31 24.40
CA ASP A 232 -2.43 -9.16 25.58
C ASP A 232 -1.18 -8.31 25.33
N ASN A 233 -0.94 -7.89 24.09
CA ASN A 233 0.18 -7.02 23.78
C ASN A 233 -0.05 -5.65 24.42
N ASN A 234 0.94 -5.17 25.19
CA ASN A 234 0.92 -3.81 25.71
C ASN A 234 1.00 -2.78 24.55
N TYR A 235 0.68 -1.53 24.86
CA TYR A 235 0.67 -0.43 23.90
C TYR A 235 1.98 -0.33 23.09
N THR A 236 3.13 -0.44 23.74
CA THR A 236 4.45 -0.34 23.09
C THR A 236 4.65 -1.43 22.05
N LYS A 237 4.22 -2.66 22.32
CA LYS A 237 4.32 -3.78 21.37
C LYS A 237 3.32 -3.61 20.23
N LYS A 238 2.07 -3.25 20.51
CA LYS A 238 1.06 -2.91 19.51
C LYS A 238 1.58 -1.81 18.59
N LYS A 239 2.11 -0.72 19.12
CA LYS A 239 2.70 0.38 18.34
C LYS A 239 3.86 -0.06 17.44
N LYS A 240 4.77 -0.91 17.93
CA LYS A 240 5.86 -1.47 17.11
C LYS A 240 5.34 -2.28 15.93
N ILE A 241 4.23 -3.01 16.07
CA ILE A 241 3.61 -3.77 14.98
C ILE A 241 3.00 -2.82 13.95
N ILE A 242 2.27 -1.80 14.39
CA ILE A 242 1.67 -0.82 13.46
C ILE A 242 2.76 -0.01 12.74
N LEU A 243 3.90 0.29 13.37
CA LEU A 243 5.04 0.91 12.70
C LEU A 243 5.67 0.03 11.60
N LYS A 244 5.46 -1.29 11.60
CA LYS A 244 5.85 -2.16 10.48
C LYS A 244 4.87 -2.04 9.31
N TYR A 245 3.61 -1.76 9.59
CA TYR A 245 2.60 -1.51 8.56
C TYR A 245 2.88 -0.18 7.83
N ASN A 246 3.05 0.87 8.62
CA ASN A 246 3.43 2.20 8.13
C ASN A 246 4.41 2.83 9.14
N ASN A 247 5.63 3.15 8.69
CA ASN A 247 6.71 3.66 9.52
C ASN A 247 6.52 5.14 9.89
N SER A 248 5.32 5.47 10.38
CA SER A 248 4.95 6.79 10.88
C SER A 248 4.42 6.72 12.30
N VAL A 249 5.02 7.51 13.18
CA VAL A 249 4.55 7.62 14.57
C VAL A 249 3.15 8.25 14.63
N TYR A 250 2.87 9.22 13.76
CA TYR A 250 1.55 9.86 13.67
C TYR A 250 0.49 8.85 13.25
N TYR A 251 0.77 8.08 12.19
CA TYR A 251 -0.07 6.99 11.75
C TYR A 251 -0.34 5.99 12.88
N ALA A 252 0.71 5.47 13.48
CA ALA A 252 0.59 4.43 14.50
C ALA A 252 -0.24 4.90 15.72
N ASN A 253 -0.02 6.13 16.17
CA ASN A 253 -0.80 6.69 17.28
C ASN A 253 -2.29 6.83 16.90
N THR A 254 -2.57 7.35 15.69
CA THR A 254 -3.95 7.56 15.22
C THR A 254 -4.69 6.24 15.07
N VAL A 255 -4.07 5.23 14.45
CA VAL A 255 -4.68 3.91 14.29
C VAL A 255 -4.98 3.27 15.65
N LEU A 256 -4.05 3.32 16.60
CA LEU A 256 -4.26 2.74 17.94
C LEU A 256 -5.34 3.48 18.72
N GLU A 257 -5.34 4.81 18.67
CA GLU A 257 -6.37 5.61 19.35
C GLU A 257 -7.76 5.38 18.74
N LEU A 258 -7.86 5.33 17.41
CA LEU A 258 -9.13 5.04 16.73
C LEU A 258 -9.62 3.62 17.10
N ALA A 259 -8.74 2.63 17.08
CA ALA A 259 -9.07 1.26 17.49
C ALA A 259 -9.59 1.19 18.94
N GLU A 260 -8.98 1.93 19.88
CA GLU A 260 -9.46 2.00 21.27
C GLU A 260 -10.86 2.62 21.37
N ARG A 261 -11.12 3.71 20.63
CA ARG A 261 -12.46 4.32 20.57
C ARG A 261 -13.49 3.34 20.02
N LEU A 262 -13.16 2.58 18.97
CA LEU A 262 -14.03 1.61 18.34
C LEU A 262 -14.30 0.39 19.24
N SER A 263 -13.36 -0.04 20.07
CA SER A 263 -13.52 -1.17 20.99
C SER A 263 -14.69 -0.96 21.95
N ARG A 264 -14.94 0.27 22.37
CA ARG A 264 -16.09 0.61 23.24
C ARG A 264 -17.45 0.35 22.58
N TYR A 265 -17.52 0.39 21.25
CA TYR A 265 -18.72 0.10 20.48
C TYR A 265 -18.84 -1.38 20.14
N TRP A 266 -17.69 -2.03 19.88
CA TRP A 266 -17.64 -3.43 19.49
C TRP A 266 -18.08 -4.37 20.64
N HIS A 267 -17.55 -4.17 21.86
CA HIS A 267 -17.86 -4.99 23.01
C HIS A 267 -19.28 -4.75 23.57
N LYS A 268 -19.81 -3.52 23.53
CA LYS A 268 -21.20 -3.26 23.94
C LYS A 268 -22.24 -4.08 23.18
N LYS A 269 -21.93 -4.53 21.96
CA LYS A 269 -22.81 -5.37 21.16
C LYS A 269 -22.73 -6.84 21.57
N ALA A 270 -21.60 -7.29 22.11
CA ALA A 270 -21.43 -8.66 22.61
C ALA A 270 -22.26 -8.92 23.89
N ASP A 271 -22.45 -7.88 24.73
CA ASP A 271 -23.22 -7.97 25.99
C ASP A 271 -24.74 -7.83 25.77
N SER A 272 -25.21 -7.66 24.53
CA SER A 272 -26.63 -7.42 24.21
C SER A 272 -27.32 -8.63 23.55
N TYR A 273 -26.67 -9.78 23.55
CA TYR A 273 -27.16 -11.09 23.11
C TYR A 273 -26.94 -12.15 24.21
#